data_ad3ecf0636f7cefd960d635c8679cd81
#
_entry.id   ad3ecf0636f7cefd960d635c8679cd81
#
_cell.length_a   1.000
_cell.length_b   1.000
_cell.length_c   1.000
_cell.angle_alpha   90.00
_cell.angle_beta   90.00
_cell.angle_gamma   90.00
#
_symmetry.space_group_name_H-M   'P 1'
#
loop_
_entity.id
_entity.type
_entity.pdbx_description
1 polymer ?
#
loop_
_entity_poly.entity_id
_entity_poly.type
_entity_poly.pdbx_seq_one_letter_code
_entity_poly.pdbx_strand_id
1 'polypeptide(L)'
;MHLHIVSGILTRGRVCRTAAVKYALWDTPCGMMHIQKQTPRAAGPRTLQEEAMADKKQTVPSPERKAAGDKKSALETALSQIEKQFGKGAVMKLGQNVTMQVDAISTGSLSLDLALGIGGLPRGRVVEIYGPESSGKTTLALHCIAEAQKGGGEVAFIDVEHALDPVYAKALGVDIDSLLVSQPDTGEQALEICEALVRSGAIDAIVIDSVAAMVPRAEIEGEMGDSHVGLQARLMSQALRKLTGVIGKTGTVAIFINQLREKVGIVYGNPEVTAGGRALKYYSSVRIDVRRIEGLKDSSGNFIGNRTRAKVVKNKVARPSKRPSSTSCSARVFPNPASCWTLP
;
A
#
# COMPACT_ATOMS: atom_id res chain seq x y z
N MET A 1 -10.38 0.42 41.47
CA MET A 1 -9.86 -0.94 41.79
C MET A 1 -8.46 -1.05 41.29
N HIS A 2 -7.49 -1.03 42.19
CA HIS A 2 -6.04 -1.06 41.89
C HIS A 2 -5.61 -2.50 41.66
N LEU A 3 -4.95 -2.75 40.53
CA LEU A 3 -4.27 -4.01 40.25
C LEU A 3 -2.79 -3.85 40.65
N HIS A 4 -2.37 -4.58 41.68
CA HIS A 4 -0.95 -4.70 42.04
C HIS A 4 -0.28 -5.72 41.13
N ILE A 5 0.77 -5.28 40.41
CA ILE A 5 1.69 -6.17 39.71
C ILE A 5 2.82 -6.48 40.68
N VAL A 6 2.97 -7.76 41.04
CA VAL A 6 4.11 -8.25 41.81
C VAL A 6 5.18 -8.69 40.84
N SER A 7 6.33 -8.02 40.94
CA SER A 7 7.57 -8.33 40.24
C SER A 7 8.26 -9.50 40.94
N GLY A 8 8.48 -10.62 40.27
CA GLY A 8 9.21 -11.77 40.74
C GLY A 8 10.56 -11.90 40.04
N ILE A 9 11.59 -11.98 40.81
CA ILE A 9 13.00 -12.05 40.48
C ILE A 9 13.34 -13.43 39.86
N LEU A 10 14.08 -13.40 38.73
CA LEU A 10 14.65 -14.59 38.07
C LEU A 10 15.85 -15.13 38.86
N THR A 11 15.84 -16.40 39.24
CA THR A 11 17.04 -17.17 39.51
C THR A 11 17.08 -18.43 38.62
N ARG A 12 18.30 -18.75 38.22
CA ARG A 12 18.73 -19.75 37.24
C ARG A 12 18.21 -21.17 37.46
N GLY A 13 17.81 -21.80 36.37
CA GLY A 13 18.08 -23.23 36.08
C GLY A 13 17.00 -24.24 36.41
N ARG A 14 16.19 -24.60 35.47
CA ARG A 14 15.83 -25.94 35.01
C ARG A 14 14.67 -25.89 34.01
N VAL A 15 14.86 -26.52 32.86
CA VAL A 15 13.85 -26.70 31.82
C VAL A 15 12.74 -27.61 32.36
N CYS A 16 11.54 -27.08 32.50
CA CYS A 16 10.32 -27.88 32.75
C CYS A 16 9.42 -27.83 31.49
N ARG A 17 9.14 -29.00 30.93
CA ARG A 17 8.21 -29.18 29.81
C ARG A 17 6.82 -28.74 30.25
N THR A 18 6.27 -27.71 29.67
CA THR A 18 4.88 -27.29 29.90
C THR A 18 3.92 -28.13 29.07
N ALA A 19 3.01 -28.79 29.75
CA ALA A 19 1.84 -29.44 29.16
C ALA A 19 0.84 -28.35 28.71
N ALA A 20 0.33 -28.47 27.47
CA ALA A 20 -0.68 -27.59 26.92
C ALA A 20 -2.03 -27.83 27.59
N VAL A 21 -2.59 -26.79 28.20
CA VAL A 21 -3.96 -26.80 28.77
C VAL A 21 -4.92 -26.29 27.72
N LYS A 22 -5.88 -27.13 27.29
CA LYS A 22 -7.00 -26.75 26.42
C LYS A 22 -8.13 -26.19 27.30
N TYR A 23 -8.61 -25.01 26.95
CA TYR A 23 -9.77 -24.37 27.56
C TYR A 23 -11.01 -24.55 26.66
N ALA A 24 -12.14 -24.97 27.24
CA ALA A 24 -13.44 -24.94 26.61
C ALA A 24 -14.28 -23.82 27.26
N LEU A 25 -14.80 -22.93 26.44
CA LEU A 25 -15.73 -21.83 26.84
C LEU A 25 -17.17 -22.32 26.65
N TRP A 26 -17.98 -22.20 27.68
CA TRP A 26 -19.45 -22.37 27.64
C TRP A 26 -20.07 -21.06 28.10
N ASP A 27 -20.91 -20.49 27.26
CA ASP A 27 -21.73 -19.30 27.58
C ASP A 27 -22.96 -19.69 28.40
N THR A 28 -23.11 -19.07 29.56
CA THR A 28 -24.39 -19.05 30.31
C THR A 28 -24.78 -17.59 30.58
N PRO A 29 -26.07 -17.25 30.57
CA PRO A 29 -26.55 -15.86 30.58
C PRO A 29 -26.56 -15.15 31.96
N CYS A 30 -25.70 -15.53 32.85
CA CYS A 30 -25.64 -14.86 34.17
C CYS A 30 -24.18 -14.85 34.70
N GLY A 31 -23.41 -14.01 34.16
CA GLY A 31 -22.20 -13.27 34.60
C GLY A 31 -21.30 -13.81 35.74
N MET A 32 -21.25 -15.11 36.03
CA MET A 32 -20.31 -15.69 37.01
C MET A 32 -19.47 -16.79 36.38
N MET A 33 -18.16 -16.54 36.31
CA MET A 33 -17.16 -17.42 35.79
C MET A 33 -16.70 -18.41 36.85
N HIS A 34 -17.11 -19.68 36.75
CA HIS A 34 -16.60 -20.76 37.58
C HIS A 34 -15.48 -21.52 36.89
N ILE A 35 -14.30 -21.51 37.47
CA ILE A 35 -13.16 -22.29 37.01
C ILE A 35 -13.16 -23.62 37.77
N GLN A 36 -13.52 -24.72 37.11
CA GLN A 36 -13.32 -26.07 37.66
C GLN A 36 -11.99 -26.64 37.17
N LYS A 37 -11.09 -26.94 38.12
CA LYS A 37 -9.90 -27.74 37.90
C LYS A 37 -10.24 -29.21 37.82
N GLN A 38 -10.11 -29.83 36.67
CA GLN A 38 -10.13 -31.30 36.55
C GLN A 38 -8.72 -31.84 36.84
N THR A 39 -8.62 -32.65 37.90
CA THR A 39 -7.43 -33.41 38.22
C THR A 39 -7.41 -34.71 37.39
N PRO A 40 -6.25 -35.17 36.89
CA PRO A 40 -6.17 -36.42 36.16
C PRO A 40 -6.39 -37.61 37.13
N ARG A 41 -7.27 -38.52 36.77
CA ARG A 41 -7.44 -39.82 37.47
C ARG A 41 -6.18 -40.65 37.32
N ALA A 42 -5.66 -41.13 38.44
CA ALA A 42 -4.57 -42.09 38.49
C ALA A 42 -4.99 -43.44 37.88
N ALA A 43 -4.19 -43.91 36.92
CA ALA A 43 -4.33 -45.26 36.38
C ALA A 43 -3.68 -46.26 37.33
N GLY A 44 -4.45 -47.28 37.75
CA GLY A 44 -3.99 -48.41 38.56
C GLY A 44 -3.04 -49.36 37.80
N PRO A 45 -2.33 -50.24 38.51
CA PRO A 45 -1.29 -51.08 37.95
C PRO A 45 -1.88 -52.17 37.04
N ARG A 46 -1.38 -52.25 35.80
CA ARG A 46 -1.64 -53.39 34.91
C ARG A 46 -0.59 -54.44 35.11
N THR A 47 -1.05 -55.68 35.39
CA THR A 47 -0.29 -56.90 35.47
C THR A 47 0.32 -57.25 34.10
N LEU A 48 1.60 -57.64 34.15
CA LEU A 48 2.35 -58.19 33.02
C LEU A 48 1.79 -59.57 32.65
N GLN A 49 1.32 -59.75 31.44
CA GLN A 49 1.31 -61.01 30.75
C GLN A 49 1.93 -60.82 29.37
N GLU A 50 2.98 -61.59 29.16
CA GLU A 50 3.73 -61.69 27.91
C GLU A 50 2.82 -62.28 26.84
N GLU A 51 2.76 -61.62 25.68
CA GLU A 51 2.57 -62.32 24.40
C GLU A 51 3.48 -61.67 23.37
N ALA A 52 4.47 -62.47 22.96
CA ALA A 52 5.38 -62.15 21.88
C ALA A 52 4.65 -62.16 20.56
N MET A 53 4.38 -61.00 19.98
CA MET A 53 4.10 -60.87 18.56
C MET A 53 5.09 -59.91 17.92
N ALA A 54 5.85 -60.47 16.96
CA ALA A 54 6.85 -59.77 16.17
C ALA A 54 6.22 -58.62 15.39
N ASP A 55 6.39 -57.41 15.86
CA ASP A 55 5.98 -56.21 15.18
C ASP A 55 7.04 -55.85 14.15
N LYS A 56 6.73 -56.07 12.87
CA LYS A 56 7.52 -55.58 11.75
C LYS A 56 7.46 -54.03 11.76
N LYS A 57 8.43 -53.43 12.39
CA LYS A 57 8.69 -52.00 12.34
C LYS A 57 8.95 -51.62 10.88
N GLN A 58 7.91 -51.16 10.17
CA GLN A 58 8.07 -50.42 8.94
C GLN A 58 8.78 -49.10 9.29
N THR A 59 10.07 -49.07 9.12
CA THR A 59 10.87 -47.85 9.12
C THR A 59 10.44 -47.02 7.91
N VAL A 60 9.63 -46.00 8.14
CA VAL A 60 9.43 -44.91 7.18
C VAL A 60 10.82 -44.33 6.92
N PRO A 61 11.34 -44.36 5.68
CA PRO A 61 12.64 -43.78 5.40
C PRO A 61 12.58 -42.27 5.70
N SER A 62 13.38 -41.82 6.64
CA SER A 62 13.60 -40.39 6.82
C SER A 62 14.15 -39.85 5.49
N PRO A 63 13.70 -38.66 5.01
CA PRO A 63 14.24 -38.14 3.78
C PRO A 63 15.75 -37.93 3.94
N GLU A 64 16.52 -38.77 3.27
CA GLU A 64 17.97 -38.68 3.21
C GLU A 64 18.34 -37.27 2.76
N ARG A 65 19.16 -36.59 3.54
CA ARG A 65 19.72 -35.29 3.17
C ARG A 65 20.60 -35.51 1.93
N LYS A 66 20.01 -35.28 0.74
CA LYS A 66 20.76 -35.32 -0.52
C LYS A 66 22.06 -34.55 -0.39
N ALA A 67 23.16 -35.13 -0.88
CA ALA A 67 24.47 -34.49 -0.87
C ALA A 67 24.42 -33.09 -1.54
N ALA A 68 25.27 -32.16 -1.13
CA ALA A 68 25.21 -30.78 -1.60
C ALA A 68 25.35 -30.65 -3.12
N GLY A 69 26.01 -31.62 -3.77
CA GLY A 69 26.12 -31.71 -5.22
C GLY A 69 24.78 -32.04 -5.91
N ASP A 70 24.03 -33.02 -5.38
CA ASP A 70 22.74 -33.42 -5.92
C ASP A 70 21.68 -32.32 -5.81
N LYS A 71 21.77 -31.48 -4.75
CA LYS A 71 20.88 -30.34 -4.59
C LYS A 71 21.12 -29.24 -5.60
N LYS A 72 22.37 -28.96 -5.97
CA LYS A 72 22.71 -27.98 -6.99
C LYS A 72 22.25 -28.43 -8.38
N SER A 73 22.52 -29.66 -8.74
CA SER A 73 22.09 -30.24 -10.02
C SER A 73 20.57 -30.27 -10.17
N ALA A 74 19.84 -30.67 -9.11
CA ALA A 74 18.38 -30.63 -9.09
C ALA A 74 17.83 -29.19 -9.23
N LEU A 75 18.49 -28.22 -8.58
CA LEU A 75 18.10 -26.81 -8.69
C LEU A 75 18.34 -26.26 -10.10
N GLU A 76 19.49 -26.57 -10.73
CA GLU A 76 19.80 -26.15 -12.10
C GLU A 76 18.80 -26.74 -13.09
N THR A 77 18.44 -28.02 -12.93
CA THR A 77 17.41 -28.65 -13.76
C THR A 77 16.05 -27.96 -13.60
N ALA A 78 15.65 -27.67 -12.38
CA ALA A 78 14.41 -26.95 -12.11
C ALA A 78 14.42 -25.53 -12.70
N LEU A 79 15.51 -24.78 -12.56
CA LEU A 79 15.66 -23.45 -13.15
C LEU A 79 15.56 -23.51 -14.68
N SER A 80 16.21 -24.46 -15.33
CA SER A 80 16.13 -24.66 -16.78
C SER A 80 14.70 -25.00 -17.25
N GLN A 81 13.96 -25.78 -16.48
CA GLN A 81 12.55 -26.08 -16.79
C GLN A 81 11.67 -24.83 -16.64
N ILE A 82 11.87 -24.04 -15.58
CA ILE A 82 11.15 -22.79 -15.34
C ILE A 82 11.44 -21.81 -16.48
N GLU A 83 12.69 -21.64 -16.88
CA GLU A 83 13.07 -20.75 -17.99
C GLU A 83 12.46 -21.19 -19.33
N LYS A 84 12.37 -22.48 -19.61
CA LYS A 84 11.69 -23.01 -20.81
C LYS A 84 10.18 -22.76 -20.79
N GLN A 85 9.55 -22.86 -19.61
CA GLN A 85 8.10 -22.76 -19.48
C GLN A 85 7.62 -21.32 -19.34
N PHE A 86 8.36 -20.47 -18.62
CA PHE A 86 7.94 -19.10 -18.27
C PHE A 86 8.81 -18.00 -18.88
N GLY A 87 9.83 -18.37 -19.63
CA GLY A 87 10.76 -17.43 -20.29
C GLY A 87 11.99 -17.11 -19.43
N LYS A 88 13.03 -16.57 -20.12
CA LYS A 88 14.26 -16.11 -19.46
C LYS A 88 13.97 -15.03 -18.43
N GLY A 89 14.56 -15.13 -17.24
CA GLY A 89 14.38 -14.16 -16.16
C GLY A 89 13.18 -14.40 -15.26
N ALA A 90 12.41 -15.50 -15.45
CA ALA A 90 11.32 -15.90 -14.55
C ALA A 90 11.81 -16.14 -13.11
N VAL A 91 13.05 -16.64 -12.97
CA VAL A 91 13.76 -16.77 -11.69
C VAL A 91 15.16 -16.19 -11.84
N MET A 92 15.56 -15.30 -10.92
CA MET A 92 16.90 -14.72 -10.92
C MET A 92 17.49 -14.71 -9.51
N LYS A 93 18.81 -14.82 -9.41
CA LYS A 93 19.51 -14.68 -8.14
C LYS A 93 19.70 -13.19 -7.84
N LEU A 94 19.22 -12.74 -6.69
CA LEU A 94 19.26 -11.32 -6.31
C LEU A 94 20.66 -10.69 -6.34
N GLY A 95 21.71 -11.47 -6.11
CA GLY A 95 23.10 -11.00 -6.15
C GLY A 95 23.75 -10.92 -7.54
N GLN A 96 23.09 -11.41 -8.59
CA GLN A 96 23.65 -11.38 -9.95
C GLN A 96 23.24 -10.13 -10.73
N ASN A 97 22.13 -9.47 -10.36
CA ASN A 97 21.71 -8.19 -10.93
C ASN A 97 21.88 -7.08 -9.90
N VAL A 98 23.01 -6.41 -9.96
CA VAL A 98 23.47 -5.42 -8.96
C VAL A 98 22.65 -4.12 -8.96
N THR A 99 21.74 -3.90 -9.88
CA THR A 99 20.95 -2.68 -9.93
C THR A 99 19.48 -2.95 -10.21
N MET A 100 18.73 -3.35 -9.18
CA MET A 100 17.29 -3.04 -9.16
C MET A 100 17.14 -1.55 -8.78
N GLN A 101 17.80 -0.66 -9.51
CA GLN A 101 17.55 0.76 -9.40
C GLN A 101 16.16 0.98 -9.99
N VAL A 102 15.21 1.37 -9.13
CA VAL A 102 13.86 1.73 -9.57
C VAL A 102 13.96 3.14 -10.13
N ASP A 103 13.74 3.29 -11.43
CA ASP A 103 13.64 4.60 -12.06
C ASP A 103 12.48 5.38 -11.43
N ALA A 104 12.62 6.70 -11.38
CA ALA A 104 11.67 7.57 -10.73
C ALA A 104 11.33 8.79 -11.60
N ILE A 105 10.12 9.33 -11.43
CA ILE A 105 9.69 10.62 -11.95
C ILE A 105 9.76 11.62 -10.79
N SER A 106 10.47 12.73 -10.97
CA SER A 106 10.54 13.82 -9.98
C SER A 106 9.14 14.32 -9.59
N THR A 107 8.97 14.71 -8.35
CA THR A 107 7.74 15.35 -7.87
C THR A 107 7.73 16.87 -8.12
N GLY A 108 8.80 17.43 -8.67
CA GLY A 108 9.03 18.87 -8.76
C GLY A 108 9.47 19.51 -7.44
N SER A 109 9.54 18.74 -6.36
CA SER A 109 10.02 19.19 -5.06
C SER A 109 11.26 18.41 -4.64
N LEU A 110 12.43 19.04 -4.66
CA LEU A 110 13.69 18.43 -4.28
C LEU A 110 13.64 17.79 -2.89
N SER A 111 12.97 18.43 -1.94
CA SER A 111 12.86 17.93 -0.57
C SER A 111 11.97 16.69 -0.46
N LEU A 112 10.90 16.61 -1.26
CA LEU A 112 10.06 15.40 -1.32
C LEU A 112 10.79 14.27 -2.06
N ASP A 113 11.51 14.56 -3.13
CA ASP A 113 12.30 13.60 -3.88
C ASP A 113 13.42 12.97 -3.02
N LEU A 114 14.10 13.79 -2.22
CA LEU A 114 15.05 13.31 -1.21
C LEU A 114 14.37 12.46 -0.12
N ALA A 115 13.18 12.83 0.32
CA ALA A 115 12.41 12.07 1.31
C ALA A 115 11.94 10.72 0.77
N LEU A 116 11.67 10.61 -0.53
CA LEU A 116 11.34 9.37 -1.22
C LEU A 116 12.57 8.45 -1.39
N GLY A 117 13.79 9.00 -1.36
CA GLY A 117 15.04 8.24 -1.33
C GLY A 117 15.48 7.64 -2.66
N ILE A 118 14.71 7.84 -3.73
CA ILE A 118 14.99 7.39 -5.11
C ILE A 118 14.92 8.55 -6.11
N GLY A 119 14.79 9.79 -5.64
CA GLY A 119 14.73 10.97 -6.50
C GLY A 119 13.35 11.26 -7.09
N GLY A 120 12.28 10.65 -6.61
CA GLY A 120 10.91 10.89 -7.09
C GLY A 120 9.94 9.73 -6.86
N LEU A 121 8.87 9.71 -7.64
CA LEU A 121 7.86 8.64 -7.64
C LEU A 121 8.35 7.43 -8.43
N PRO A 122 8.25 6.21 -7.87
CA PRO A 122 8.80 4.99 -8.49
C PRO A 122 8.04 4.60 -9.76
N ARG A 123 8.76 4.37 -10.86
CA ARG A 123 8.19 3.79 -12.10
C ARG A 123 7.73 2.35 -11.87
N GLY A 124 6.67 1.97 -12.57
CA GLY A 124 6.09 0.63 -12.46
C GLY A 124 5.38 0.38 -11.12
N ARG A 125 4.96 1.43 -10.42
CA ARG A 125 4.37 1.31 -9.08
C ARG A 125 3.11 2.17 -8.91
N VAL A 126 2.26 1.72 -7.99
CA VAL A 126 1.10 2.46 -7.53
C VAL A 126 1.52 3.39 -6.39
N VAL A 127 1.14 4.65 -6.51
CA VAL A 127 1.35 5.71 -5.52
C VAL A 127 0.00 6.23 -5.07
N GLU A 128 -0.19 6.45 -3.78
CA GLU A 128 -1.38 7.07 -3.22
C GLU A 128 -1.01 8.42 -2.60
N ILE A 129 -1.67 9.49 -3.07
CA ILE A 129 -1.60 10.84 -2.49
C ILE A 129 -2.93 11.09 -1.79
N TYR A 130 -2.92 11.30 -0.49
CA TYR A 130 -4.16 11.49 0.26
C TYR A 130 -4.04 12.62 1.28
N GLY A 131 -5.18 13.14 1.70
CA GLY A 131 -5.26 14.23 2.67
C GLY A 131 -6.62 14.88 2.71
N PRO A 132 -6.82 15.86 3.60
CA PRO A 132 -8.05 16.65 3.69
C PRO A 132 -8.35 17.39 2.37
N GLU A 133 -9.54 17.90 2.26
CA GLU A 133 -9.91 18.80 1.17
C GLU A 133 -9.01 20.05 1.12
N SER A 134 -8.79 20.60 -0.06
CA SER A 134 -7.96 21.80 -0.29
C SER A 134 -6.55 21.74 0.30
N SER A 135 -5.99 20.53 0.47
CA SER A 135 -4.63 20.33 1.00
C SER A 135 -3.53 20.40 -0.07
N GLY A 136 -3.87 20.46 -1.36
CA GLY A 136 -2.93 20.51 -2.48
C GLY A 136 -2.58 19.15 -3.09
N LYS A 137 -3.45 18.15 -2.97
CA LYS A 137 -3.26 16.81 -3.55
C LYS A 137 -3.16 16.84 -5.08
N THR A 138 -4.17 17.45 -5.74
CA THR A 138 -4.22 17.64 -7.19
C THR A 138 -3.06 18.50 -7.67
N THR A 139 -2.70 19.57 -6.94
CA THR A 139 -1.53 20.40 -7.24
C THR A 139 -0.25 19.57 -7.28
N LEU A 140 -0.01 18.71 -6.28
CA LEU A 140 1.17 17.85 -6.25
C LEU A 140 1.15 16.84 -7.41
N ALA A 141 0.00 16.28 -7.75
CA ALA A 141 -0.12 15.36 -8.88
C ALA A 141 0.15 16.05 -10.22
N LEU A 142 -0.35 17.27 -10.41
CA LEU A 142 -0.09 18.07 -11.62
C LEU A 142 1.39 18.44 -11.75
N HIS A 143 2.09 18.72 -10.66
CA HIS A 143 3.55 18.91 -10.70
C HIS A 143 4.27 17.64 -11.15
N CYS A 144 3.86 16.47 -10.66
CA CYS A 144 4.45 15.18 -11.10
C CYS A 144 4.19 14.94 -12.60
N ILE A 145 3.02 15.32 -13.12
CA ILE A 145 2.69 15.29 -14.56
C ILE A 145 3.63 16.24 -15.33
N ALA A 146 3.76 17.47 -14.89
CA ALA A 146 4.63 18.47 -15.56
C ALA A 146 6.09 17.98 -15.61
N GLU A 147 6.60 17.37 -14.54
CA GLU A 147 7.95 16.80 -14.52
C GLU A 147 8.08 15.57 -15.44
N ALA A 148 7.03 14.72 -15.54
CA ALA A 148 7.01 13.60 -16.48
C ALA A 148 7.06 14.11 -17.94
N GLN A 149 6.27 15.11 -18.30
CA GLN A 149 6.26 15.74 -19.63
C GLN A 149 7.59 16.41 -19.97
N LYS A 150 8.23 17.09 -19.01
CA LYS A 150 9.59 17.67 -19.20
C LYS A 150 10.63 16.58 -19.53
N GLY A 151 10.44 15.37 -19.03
CA GLY A 151 11.24 14.21 -19.39
C GLY A 151 10.90 13.59 -20.75
N GLY A 152 9.95 14.17 -21.50
CA GLY A 152 9.46 13.63 -22.78
C GLY A 152 8.47 12.47 -22.60
N GLY A 153 7.90 12.29 -21.42
CA GLY A 153 6.96 11.20 -21.12
C GLY A 153 5.51 11.56 -21.48
N GLU A 154 4.77 10.55 -21.96
CA GLU A 154 3.33 10.64 -22.20
C GLU A 154 2.55 10.49 -20.90
N VAL A 155 1.55 11.34 -20.69
CA VAL A 155 0.81 11.42 -19.44
C VAL A 155 -0.70 11.44 -19.65
N ALA A 156 -1.42 10.84 -18.68
CA ALA A 156 -2.87 10.83 -18.69
C ALA A 156 -3.44 11.29 -17.34
N PHE A 157 -4.58 11.97 -17.39
CA PHE A 157 -5.34 12.41 -16.23
C PHE A 157 -6.79 11.92 -16.34
N ILE A 158 -7.20 11.09 -15.39
CA ILE A 158 -8.58 10.62 -15.27
C ILE A 158 -9.27 11.47 -14.21
N ASP A 159 -10.08 12.41 -14.65
CA ASP A 159 -10.79 13.38 -13.84
C ASP A 159 -12.20 12.89 -13.52
N VAL A 160 -12.33 12.16 -12.42
CA VAL A 160 -13.63 11.63 -11.95
C VAL A 160 -14.43 12.70 -11.17
N GLU A 161 -13.76 13.73 -10.66
CA GLU A 161 -14.41 14.84 -9.95
C GLU A 161 -14.91 15.94 -10.92
N HIS A 162 -14.51 15.90 -12.21
CA HIS A 162 -14.81 16.92 -13.22
C HIS A 162 -14.36 18.33 -12.78
N ALA A 163 -13.23 18.42 -12.10
CA ALA A 163 -12.74 19.62 -11.43
C ALA A 163 -11.38 20.10 -11.95
N LEU A 164 -10.84 19.52 -13.02
CA LEU A 164 -9.58 19.91 -13.60
C LEU A 164 -9.70 21.29 -14.28
N ASP A 165 -8.97 22.27 -13.77
CA ASP A 165 -8.83 23.59 -14.40
C ASP A 165 -7.61 23.62 -15.32
N PRO A 166 -7.80 23.74 -16.65
CA PRO A 166 -6.70 23.79 -17.62
C PRO A 166 -5.79 25.04 -17.43
N VAL A 167 -6.37 26.17 -17.00
CA VAL A 167 -5.60 27.40 -16.76
C VAL A 167 -4.66 27.20 -15.58
N TYR A 168 -5.15 26.59 -14.52
CA TYR A 168 -4.35 26.24 -13.36
C TYR A 168 -3.28 25.20 -13.68
N ALA A 169 -3.62 24.14 -14.42
CA ALA A 169 -2.66 23.12 -14.84
C ALA A 169 -1.52 23.72 -15.67
N LYS A 170 -1.84 24.60 -16.63
CA LYS A 170 -0.86 25.34 -17.44
C LYS A 170 0.04 26.22 -16.59
N ALA A 171 -0.52 26.93 -15.58
CA ALA A 171 0.25 27.75 -14.66
C ALA A 171 1.25 26.93 -13.80
N LEU A 172 0.99 25.66 -13.56
CA LEU A 172 1.87 24.72 -12.89
C LEU A 172 2.93 24.11 -13.81
N GLY A 173 2.90 24.43 -15.12
CA GLY A 173 3.86 23.97 -16.10
C GLY A 173 3.45 22.68 -16.83
N VAL A 174 2.19 22.27 -16.72
CA VAL A 174 1.66 21.16 -17.52
C VAL A 174 1.44 21.63 -18.95
N ASP A 175 1.93 20.85 -19.90
CA ASP A 175 1.56 20.99 -21.31
C ASP A 175 0.17 20.39 -21.52
N ILE A 176 -0.83 21.30 -21.63
CA ILE A 176 -2.23 20.90 -21.75
C ILE A 176 -2.57 20.33 -23.14
N ASP A 177 -1.78 20.68 -24.17
CA ASP A 177 -2.01 20.25 -25.53
C ASP A 177 -1.61 18.77 -25.75
N SER A 178 -0.67 18.28 -24.94
CA SER A 178 -0.22 16.87 -24.94
C SER A 178 -0.85 16.03 -23.83
N LEU A 179 -1.59 16.63 -22.89
CA LEU A 179 -2.20 15.91 -21.77
C LEU A 179 -3.45 15.12 -22.22
N LEU A 180 -3.44 13.80 -22.06
CA LEU A 180 -4.62 12.99 -22.27
C LEU A 180 -5.57 13.12 -21.07
N VAL A 181 -6.78 13.65 -21.28
CA VAL A 181 -7.78 13.80 -20.22
C VAL A 181 -8.98 12.92 -20.52
N SER A 182 -9.48 12.22 -19.50
CA SER A 182 -10.71 11.42 -19.54
C SER A 182 -11.59 11.76 -18.36
N GLN A 183 -12.89 11.91 -18.59
CA GLN A 183 -13.89 12.24 -17.56
C GLN A 183 -14.99 11.16 -17.57
N PRO A 184 -14.74 10.03 -16.91
CA PRO A 184 -15.68 8.91 -16.87
C PRO A 184 -16.82 9.13 -15.87
N ASP A 185 -18.02 8.61 -16.20
CA ASP A 185 -19.21 8.72 -15.35
C ASP A 185 -19.23 7.68 -14.22
N THR A 186 -18.54 6.54 -14.38
CA THR A 186 -18.54 5.45 -13.39
C THR A 186 -17.15 5.03 -12.99
N GLY A 187 -17.01 4.48 -11.78
CA GLY A 187 -15.74 3.97 -11.28
C GLY A 187 -15.19 2.80 -12.12
N GLU A 188 -16.06 1.95 -12.65
CA GLU A 188 -15.70 0.86 -13.57
C GLU A 188 -15.06 1.42 -14.84
N GLN A 189 -15.70 2.41 -15.47
CA GLN A 189 -15.20 3.05 -16.68
C GLN A 189 -13.86 3.73 -16.45
N ALA A 190 -13.70 4.45 -15.32
CA ALA A 190 -12.43 5.08 -14.93
C ALA A 190 -11.27 4.06 -14.87
N LEU A 191 -11.52 2.91 -14.24
CA LEU A 191 -10.51 1.87 -14.03
C LEU A 191 -10.24 1.05 -15.29
N GLU A 192 -11.23 0.87 -16.18
CA GLU A 192 -11.07 0.23 -17.49
C GLU A 192 -10.25 1.10 -18.44
N ILE A 193 -10.53 2.42 -18.49
CA ILE A 193 -9.73 3.38 -19.25
C ILE A 193 -8.29 3.39 -18.73
N CYS A 194 -8.11 3.44 -17.41
CA CYS A 194 -6.79 3.35 -16.80
C CYS A 194 -6.07 2.06 -17.22
N GLU A 195 -6.75 0.90 -17.17
CA GLU A 195 -6.16 -0.37 -17.57
C GLU A 195 -5.75 -0.35 -19.05
N ALA A 196 -6.60 0.16 -19.94
CA ALA A 196 -6.33 0.23 -21.37
C ALA A 196 -5.11 1.12 -21.67
N LEU A 197 -5.05 2.32 -21.08
CA LEU A 197 -3.94 3.25 -21.24
C LEU A 197 -2.61 2.67 -20.71
N VAL A 198 -2.61 2.10 -19.50
CA VAL A 198 -1.41 1.48 -18.93
C VAL A 198 -0.97 0.27 -19.75
N ARG A 199 -1.92 -0.55 -20.24
CA ARG A 199 -1.63 -1.74 -21.05
C ARG A 199 -1.00 -1.42 -22.40
N SER A 200 -1.23 -0.23 -22.95
CA SER A 200 -0.56 0.22 -24.18
C SER A 200 0.95 0.28 -24.05
N GLY A 201 1.46 0.49 -22.82
CA GLY A 201 2.89 0.66 -22.55
C GLY A 201 3.45 2.01 -22.99
N ALA A 202 2.61 2.91 -23.51
CA ALA A 202 3.02 4.24 -24.00
C ALA A 202 2.95 5.31 -22.90
N ILE A 203 2.26 5.06 -21.78
CA ILE A 203 2.02 6.05 -20.74
C ILE A 203 3.07 5.94 -19.63
N ASP A 204 3.76 7.03 -19.35
CA ASP A 204 4.76 7.14 -18.28
C ASP A 204 4.13 7.42 -16.93
N ALA A 205 3.14 8.30 -16.87
CA ALA A 205 2.40 8.60 -15.66
C ALA A 205 0.90 8.73 -15.92
N ILE A 206 0.09 8.19 -15.02
CA ILE A 206 -1.37 8.31 -15.04
C ILE A 206 -1.85 8.76 -13.65
N VAL A 207 -2.71 9.77 -13.63
CA VAL A 207 -3.35 10.28 -12.41
C VAL A 207 -4.83 9.94 -12.44
N ILE A 208 -5.38 9.51 -11.32
CA ILE A 208 -6.80 9.30 -11.10
C ILE A 208 -7.25 10.21 -9.95
N ASP A 209 -8.08 11.20 -10.24
CA ASP A 209 -8.61 12.18 -9.28
C ASP A 209 -10.13 12.16 -9.26
N SER A 210 -10.78 11.64 -8.24
CA SER A 210 -10.21 10.96 -7.08
C SER A 210 -10.90 9.60 -6.84
N VAL A 211 -10.25 8.75 -6.04
CA VAL A 211 -10.86 7.46 -5.63
C VAL A 211 -12.18 7.65 -4.92
N ALA A 212 -12.33 8.74 -4.16
CA ALA A 212 -13.57 9.03 -3.42
C ALA A 212 -14.77 9.31 -4.34
N ALA A 213 -14.53 9.83 -5.55
CA ALA A 213 -15.54 10.15 -6.55
C ALA A 213 -15.89 8.95 -7.46
N MET A 214 -15.14 7.85 -7.40
CA MET A 214 -15.44 6.65 -8.16
C MET A 214 -16.70 5.95 -7.61
N VAL A 215 -17.84 6.24 -8.19
CA VAL A 215 -19.11 5.59 -7.84
C VAL A 215 -19.27 4.34 -8.70
N PRO A 216 -19.54 3.17 -8.11
CA PRO A 216 -19.88 1.96 -8.85
C PRO A 216 -21.16 2.14 -9.67
N ARG A 217 -21.19 1.57 -10.88
CA ARG A 217 -22.37 1.63 -11.77
C ARG A 217 -23.65 1.19 -11.07
N ALA A 218 -23.59 0.09 -10.30
CA ALA A 218 -24.73 -0.43 -9.57
C ALA A 218 -25.28 0.54 -8.51
N GLU A 219 -24.47 1.48 -8.03
CA GLU A 219 -24.89 2.53 -7.10
C GLU A 219 -25.54 3.70 -7.84
N ILE A 220 -25.11 3.97 -9.08
CA ILE A 220 -25.71 5.02 -9.94
C ILE A 220 -27.07 4.56 -10.47
N GLU A 221 -27.21 3.29 -10.86
CA GLU A 221 -28.43 2.70 -11.39
C GLU A 221 -29.44 2.31 -10.30
N GLY A 222 -29.04 2.29 -9.01
CA GLY A 222 -29.90 1.99 -7.88
C GLY A 222 -30.83 3.14 -7.49
N GLU A 223 -31.82 2.84 -6.65
CA GLU A 223 -32.75 3.84 -6.13
C GLU A 223 -32.11 4.63 -4.99
N MET A 224 -32.58 5.89 -4.79
CA MET A 224 -32.16 6.71 -3.67
C MET A 224 -32.58 6.07 -2.35
N GLY A 225 -31.58 5.70 -1.53
CA GLY A 225 -31.80 5.05 -0.25
C GLY A 225 -31.34 3.59 -0.19
N ASP A 226 -31.01 3.01 -1.34
CA ASP A 226 -30.45 1.66 -1.39
C ASP A 226 -29.10 1.58 -0.68
N SER A 227 -28.88 0.49 0.05
CA SER A 227 -27.64 0.28 0.78
C SER A 227 -26.62 -0.46 -0.09
N HIS A 228 -25.64 0.26 -0.60
CA HIS A 228 -24.55 -0.27 -1.44
C HIS A 228 -23.25 -0.46 -0.68
N VAL A 229 -23.31 -1.03 0.53
CA VAL A 229 -22.15 -1.16 1.42
C VAL A 229 -21.01 -1.96 0.77
N GLY A 230 -19.87 -1.30 0.61
CA GLY A 230 -18.63 -1.93 0.23
C GLY A 230 -18.44 -2.22 -1.26
N LEU A 231 -19.33 -1.77 -2.17
CA LEU A 231 -19.18 -1.94 -3.61
C LEU A 231 -17.91 -1.27 -4.12
N GLN A 232 -17.67 -0.02 -3.75
CA GLN A 232 -16.46 0.71 -4.11
C GLN A 232 -15.18 -0.01 -3.64
N ALA A 233 -15.17 -0.58 -2.44
CA ALA A 233 -14.02 -1.32 -1.93
C ALA A 233 -13.77 -2.65 -2.69
N ARG A 234 -14.84 -3.31 -3.16
CA ARG A 234 -14.74 -4.50 -4.02
C ARG A 234 -14.20 -4.14 -5.39
N LEU A 235 -14.72 -3.08 -6.00
CA LEU A 235 -14.27 -2.54 -7.29
C LEU A 235 -12.77 -2.21 -7.23
N MET A 236 -12.34 -1.43 -6.26
CA MET A 236 -10.93 -1.09 -6.06
C MET A 236 -10.04 -2.33 -5.83
N SER A 237 -10.52 -3.31 -5.07
CA SER A 237 -9.77 -4.55 -4.82
C SER A 237 -9.60 -5.39 -6.09
N GLN A 238 -10.61 -5.45 -6.95
CA GLN A 238 -10.58 -6.16 -8.21
C GLN A 238 -9.67 -5.46 -9.22
N ALA A 239 -9.81 -4.16 -9.38
CA ALA A 239 -9.03 -3.37 -10.32
C ALA A 239 -7.54 -3.37 -9.96
N LEU A 240 -7.19 -3.13 -8.70
CA LEU A 240 -5.78 -3.10 -8.28
C LEU A 240 -5.07 -4.45 -8.43
N ARG A 241 -5.78 -5.59 -8.32
CA ARG A 241 -5.22 -6.90 -8.63
C ARG A 241 -4.79 -7.03 -10.09
N LYS A 242 -5.59 -6.48 -11.03
CA LYS A 242 -5.27 -6.46 -12.45
C LYS A 242 -4.19 -5.42 -12.77
N LEU A 243 -4.40 -4.19 -12.34
CA LEU A 243 -3.55 -3.04 -12.66
C LEU A 243 -2.12 -3.19 -12.18
N THR A 244 -1.91 -3.69 -10.94
CA THR A 244 -0.55 -3.77 -10.36
C THR A 244 0.40 -4.61 -11.21
N GLY A 245 -0.08 -5.71 -11.79
CA GLY A 245 0.72 -6.56 -12.66
C GLY A 245 1.07 -5.91 -13.99
N VAL A 246 0.15 -5.13 -14.57
CA VAL A 246 0.37 -4.41 -15.83
C VAL A 246 1.29 -3.21 -15.59
N ILE A 247 1.00 -2.39 -14.59
CA ILE A 247 1.80 -1.24 -14.17
C ILE A 247 3.28 -1.64 -13.96
N GLY A 248 3.51 -2.77 -13.26
CA GLY A 248 4.86 -3.26 -13.03
C GLY A 248 5.62 -3.70 -14.30
N LYS A 249 4.90 -4.10 -15.35
CA LYS A 249 5.51 -4.50 -16.63
C LYS A 249 5.76 -3.32 -17.56
N THR A 250 4.87 -2.33 -17.57
CA THR A 250 4.94 -1.16 -18.45
C THR A 250 5.83 -0.06 -17.93
N GLY A 251 6.17 -0.08 -16.63
CA GLY A 251 6.96 0.98 -16.00
C GLY A 251 6.16 2.26 -15.70
N THR A 252 4.85 2.28 -15.91
CA THR A 252 3.97 3.43 -15.67
C THR A 252 3.92 3.78 -14.18
N VAL A 253 3.94 5.06 -13.82
CA VAL A 253 3.62 5.55 -12.48
C VAL A 253 2.12 5.79 -12.38
N ALA A 254 1.40 5.02 -11.55
CA ALA A 254 -0.02 5.23 -11.33
C ALA A 254 -0.28 5.96 -10.01
N ILE A 255 -0.75 7.20 -10.09
CA ILE A 255 -1.02 8.09 -8.97
C ILE A 255 -2.52 8.08 -8.69
N PHE A 256 -2.93 7.60 -7.52
CA PHE A 256 -4.30 7.66 -7.03
C PHE A 256 -4.43 8.77 -6.00
N ILE A 257 -5.25 9.76 -6.28
CA ILE A 257 -5.63 10.79 -5.33
C ILE A 257 -6.78 10.28 -4.48
N ASN A 258 -6.71 10.49 -3.16
CA ASN A 258 -7.72 10.00 -2.24
C ASN A 258 -8.08 11.04 -1.19
N GLN A 259 -9.34 11.03 -0.77
CA GLN A 259 -9.86 11.88 0.29
C GLN A 259 -9.84 11.11 1.63
N LEU A 260 -9.73 11.86 2.71
CA LEU A 260 -9.90 11.34 4.07
C LEU A 260 -11.39 11.38 4.45
N ARG A 261 -11.82 10.33 5.13
CA ARG A 261 -13.12 10.21 5.77
C ARG A 261 -12.91 9.93 7.24
N GLU A 262 -13.79 10.38 8.10
CA GLU A 262 -13.74 10.06 9.50
C GLU A 262 -14.66 8.87 9.83
N LYS A 263 -14.12 7.94 10.59
CA LYS A 263 -14.86 6.79 11.04
C LYS A 263 -15.56 7.14 12.36
N VAL A 264 -16.88 7.19 12.34
CA VAL A 264 -17.71 7.48 13.51
C VAL A 264 -17.52 6.39 14.58
N GLY A 265 -17.43 6.78 15.86
CA GLY A 265 -17.37 5.85 16.99
C GLY A 265 -15.98 5.39 17.42
N ILE A 266 -14.90 5.91 16.83
CA ILE A 266 -13.53 5.66 17.31
C ILE A 266 -13.19 6.65 18.41
N VAL A 267 -13.14 6.16 19.68
CA VAL A 267 -12.77 6.97 20.84
C VAL A 267 -11.24 7.02 21.04
N TYR A 268 -10.53 5.97 20.65
CA TYR A 268 -9.07 5.87 20.75
C TYR A 268 -8.42 5.57 19.40
N GLY A 269 -7.31 6.27 19.09
CA GLY A 269 -6.58 6.11 17.85
C GLY A 269 -6.94 7.14 16.78
N ASN A 270 -6.46 6.94 15.55
CA ASN A 270 -6.74 7.86 14.44
C ASN A 270 -8.05 7.43 13.72
N PRO A 271 -9.12 8.26 13.77
CA PRO A 271 -10.37 7.97 13.08
C PRO A 271 -10.28 8.13 11.56
N GLU A 272 -9.25 8.80 11.04
CA GLU A 272 -9.10 9.08 9.62
C GLU A 272 -8.86 7.81 8.80
N VAL A 273 -9.68 7.62 7.79
CA VAL A 273 -9.56 6.52 6.81
C VAL A 273 -9.68 7.06 5.40
N THR A 274 -9.01 6.42 4.45
CA THR A 274 -9.13 6.76 3.03
C THR A 274 -10.32 6.05 2.40
N ALA A 275 -10.98 6.68 1.40
CA ALA A 275 -12.07 6.08 0.63
C ALA A 275 -11.59 4.86 -0.18
N GLY A 276 -12.54 4.06 -0.71
CA GLY A 276 -12.22 2.88 -1.53
C GLY A 276 -11.69 1.66 -0.75
N GLY A 277 -11.82 1.65 0.59
CA GLY A 277 -11.46 0.51 1.43
C GLY A 277 -9.96 0.38 1.70
N ARG A 278 -9.52 -0.87 1.97
CA ARG A 278 -8.11 -1.12 2.36
C ARG A 278 -7.20 -1.50 1.20
N ALA A 279 -7.72 -1.79 0.01
CA ALA A 279 -6.95 -2.34 -1.10
C ALA A 279 -5.79 -1.41 -1.51
N LEU A 280 -6.09 -0.14 -1.76
CA LEU A 280 -5.08 0.84 -2.17
C LEU A 280 -3.96 0.99 -1.14
N LYS A 281 -4.29 0.98 0.16
CA LYS A 281 -3.32 1.01 1.26
C LYS A 281 -2.31 -0.15 1.19
N TYR A 282 -2.72 -1.33 0.73
CA TYR A 282 -1.83 -2.50 0.59
C TYR A 282 -1.07 -2.50 -0.73
N TYR A 283 -1.75 -2.20 -1.86
CA TYR A 283 -1.16 -2.24 -3.19
C TYR A 283 -0.18 -1.10 -3.46
N SER A 284 -0.42 0.10 -2.92
CA SER A 284 0.50 1.24 -3.08
C SER A 284 1.92 0.91 -2.57
N SER A 285 2.92 1.28 -3.34
CA SER A 285 4.33 1.22 -2.93
C SER A 285 4.75 2.44 -2.14
N VAL A 286 4.18 3.59 -2.47
CA VAL A 286 4.38 4.87 -1.79
C VAL A 286 3.02 5.44 -1.38
N ARG A 287 2.94 6.03 -0.18
CA ARG A 287 1.78 6.78 0.31
C ARG A 287 2.25 8.11 0.88
N ILE A 288 1.65 9.20 0.40
CA ILE A 288 1.98 10.57 0.78
C ILE A 288 0.75 11.20 1.43
N ASP A 289 0.88 11.63 2.69
CA ASP A 289 -0.13 12.40 3.42
C ASP A 289 0.15 13.89 3.19
N VAL A 290 -0.79 14.59 2.55
CA VAL A 290 -0.67 16.00 2.18
C VAL A 290 -1.61 16.83 3.03
N ARG A 291 -1.05 17.79 3.80
CA ARG A 291 -1.83 18.64 4.71
C ARG A 291 -1.42 20.09 4.61
N ARG A 292 -2.41 20.97 4.51
CA ARG A 292 -2.18 22.41 4.65
C ARG A 292 -1.78 22.72 6.09
N ILE A 293 -0.72 23.53 6.27
CA ILE A 293 -0.24 23.99 7.57
C ILE A 293 -0.77 25.42 7.82
N GLU A 294 -0.49 26.33 6.87
CA GLU A 294 -0.82 27.75 7.01
C GLU A 294 -1.05 28.40 5.64
N GLY A 295 -1.79 29.51 5.63
CA GLY A 295 -1.91 30.39 4.47
C GLY A 295 -0.77 31.41 4.47
N LEU A 296 -0.08 31.55 3.33
CA LEU A 296 0.95 32.56 3.13
C LEU A 296 0.30 33.90 2.75
N LYS A 297 0.75 34.96 3.39
CA LYS A 297 0.28 36.33 3.12
C LYS A 297 1.45 37.19 2.63
N ASP A 298 1.16 38.15 1.78
CA ASP A 298 2.11 39.19 1.40
C ASP A 298 2.22 40.29 2.51
N SER A 299 3.09 41.23 2.30
CA SER A 299 3.26 42.38 3.20
C SER A 299 2.00 43.25 3.36
N SER A 300 1.06 43.13 2.41
CA SER A 300 -0.23 43.84 2.40
C SER A 300 -1.35 43.04 3.07
N GLY A 301 -1.08 41.83 3.55
CA GLY A 301 -2.05 40.97 4.20
C GLY A 301 -2.87 40.11 3.24
N ASN A 302 -2.69 40.18 1.92
CA ASN A 302 -3.39 39.35 0.95
C ASN A 302 -2.85 37.92 0.93
N PHE A 303 -3.72 36.97 0.71
CA PHE A 303 -3.30 35.56 0.57
C PHE A 303 -2.61 35.33 -0.77
N ILE A 304 -1.35 34.85 -0.74
CA ILE A 304 -0.52 34.56 -1.91
C ILE A 304 -0.28 33.07 -2.12
N GLY A 305 -0.69 32.23 -1.17
CA GLY A 305 -0.52 30.79 -1.29
C GLY A 305 -0.74 30.02 0.02
N ASN A 306 -0.42 28.76 -0.02
CA ASN A 306 -0.52 27.87 1.14
C ASN A 306 0.80 27.13 1.38
N ARG A 307 1.19 27.04 2.64
CA ARG A 307 2.25 26.14 3.08
C ARG A 307 1.68 24.78 3.33
N THR A 308 2.19 23.78 2.63
CA THR A 308 1.68 22.40 2.69
C THR A 308 2.79 21.46 3.17
N ARG A 309 2.42 20.53 4.02
CA ARG A 309 3.30 19.45 4.47
C ARG A 309 2.95 18.18 3.71
N ALA A 310 3.91 17.63 2.98
CA ALA A 310 3.85 16.29 2.41
C ALA A 310 4.66 15.34 3.30
N LYS A 311 4.00 14.30 3.82
CA LYS A 311 4.62 13.27 4.67
C LYS A 311 4.58 11.92 3.97
N VAL A 312 5.74 11.32 3.75
CA VAL A 312 5.85 9.95 3.25
C VAL A 312 5.51 8.98 4.38
N VAL A 313 4.31 8.38 4.33
CA VAL A 313 3.80 7.48 5.39
C VAL A 313 4.16 6.02 5.10
N LYS A 314 4.27 5.67 3.81
CA LYS A 314 4.67 4.33 3.37
C LYS A 314 5.63 4.45 2.21
N ASN A 315 6.72 3.71 2.27
CA ASN A 315 7.69 3.61 1.19
C ASN A 315 8.24 2.18 1.13
N LYS A 316 8.06 1.50 0.00
CA LYS A 316 8.56 0.14 -0.24
C LYS A 316 9.82 0.10 -1.11
N VAL A 317 10.22 1.25 -1.67
CA VAL A 317 11.31 1.33 -2.66
C VAL A 317 12.60 1.90 -2.09
N ALA A 318 12.54 2.53 -0.92
CA ALA A 318 13.73 3.03 -0.21
C ALA A 318 13.74 2.56 1.25
N ARG A 319 14.92 2.60 1.85
CA ARG A 319 15.06 2.29 3.29
C ARG A 319 14.24 3.31 4.10
N PRO A 320 13.51 2.87 5.12
CA PRO A 320 12.83 3.81 6.01
C PRO A 320 13.88 4.74 6.63
N SER A 321 13.71 6.04 6.43
CA SER A 321 14.55 7.05 7.07
C SER A 321 14.41 6.94 8.59
N LYS A 322 15.54 7.02 9.33
CA LYS A 322 15.51 7.06 10.81
C LYS A 322 14.78 8.30 11.36
N ARG A 323 14.56 9.31 10.54
CA ARG A 323 13.72 10.47 10.87
C ARG A 323 12.42 10.40 10.07
N PRO A 324 11.25 10.65 10.68
CA PRO A 324 10.03 10.79 9.91
C PRO A 324 10.25 11.93 8.90
N SER A 325 10.35 11.58 7.63
CA SER A 325 10.55 12.55 6.55
C SER A 325 9.25 13.32 6.34
N SER A 326 8.99 14.29 7.19
CA SER A 326 7.97 15.31 6.95
C SER A 326 8.65 16.50 6.29
N THR A 327 8.36 16.72 5.04
CA THR A 327 8.83 17.86 4.29
C THR A 327 7.73 18.91 4.25
N SER A 328 8.02 20.13 4.69
CA SER A 328 7.15 21.28 4.46
C SER A 328 7.48 21.86 3.11
N CYS A 329 6.53 21.79 2.18
CA CYS A 329 6.65 22.47 0.89
C CYS A 329 5.74 23.69 0.90
N SER A 330 6.22 24.84 0.40
CA SER A 330 5.42 26.05 0.22
C SER A 330 5.01 26.14 -1.24
N ALA A 331 3.71 26.00 -1.52
CA ALA A 331 3.16 26.26 -2.85
C ALA A 331 2.67 27.72 -2.91
N ARG A 332 3.22 28.52 -3.81
CA ARG A 332 2.67 29.83 -4.15
C ARG A 332 1.65 29.68 -5.27
N VAL A 333 0.46 30.19 -5.08
CA VAL A 333 -0.67 30.11 -6.03
C VAL A 333 -0.63 31.27 -7.03
N PHE A 334 0.52 31.88 -7.41
CA PHE A 334 0.57 32.91 -8.45
C PHE A 334 1.87 32.94 -9.25
N PRO A 335 1.94 33.66 -10.37
CA PRO A 335 2.10 33.22 -11.76
C PRO A 335 3.53 33.02 -12.23
N ASN A 336 4.41 32.44 -11.40
CA ASN A 336 5.73 32.06 -11.87
C ASN A 336 5.99 30.58 -11.53
N PRO A 337 5.90 29.65 -12.51
CA PRO A 337 6.04 28.21 -12.27
C PRO A 337 7.39 27.81 -11.69
N ALA A 338 8.44 28.64 -11.87
CA ALA A 338 9.78 28.35 -11.36
C ALA A 338 9.94 28.47 -9.83
N SER A 339 8.96 29.02 -9.11
CA SER A 339 9.05 29.27 -7.66
C SER A 339 8.02 28.52 -6.81
N CYS A 340 7.31 27.55 -7.38
CA CYS A 340 6.15 26.91 -6.74
C CYS A 340 6.53 26.04 -5.52
N TRP A 341 7.77 25.54 -5.46
CA TRP A 341 8.26 24.70 -4.37
C TRP A 341 9.63 25.16 -3.91
N THR A 342 9.68 26.27 -3.18
CA THR A 342 10.93 26.70 -2.56
C THR A 342 11.13 26.00 -1.22
N LEU A 343 12.36 25.55 -1.00
CA LEU A 343 12.86 25.09 0.30
C LEU A 343 12.81 26.23 1.31
N PRO A 344 12.58 25.94 2.60
CA PRO A 344 12.83 26.89 3.68
C PRO A 344 14.32 27.18 3.81
#